data_4840901fe179b08689e31fe35f8ca82c
#
_entry.id   4840901fe179b08689e31fe35f8ca82c
#
_cell.length_a   1.000
_cell.length_b   1.000
_cell.length_c   1.000
_cell.angle_alpha   90.00
_cell.angle_beta   90.00
_cell.angle_gamma   90.00
#
_symmetry.space_group_name_H-M   'P 1'
#
loop_
_entity.id
_entity.type
_entity.pdbx_description
1 polymer ?
#
loop_
_entity_poly.entity_id
_entity_poly.type
_entity_poly.pdbx_seq_one_letter_code
_entity_poly.pdbx_strand_id
1 'polypeptide(L)'
;MTKELKMNAIPMTEDAASTVQDTNKLEYVNLMEYLPLRYPPTLEEEKNRRIVSNFKRGRCSPELKNQFNDAIKQLKEERKDVKLRVCFMPAITADKTALRYSQLATAIETETGIPSDYHTILPKPELITQHMATGKTNPAEDFLFNKEQIEGKDIILIGDIITTGTNFTKTCQKLAELGAKSVIGLFLAKTIITK
;
A
#
# COMPACT_ATOMS: atom_id res chain seq x y z
N MET A 1 11.77 13.91 17.07
CA MET A 1 11.20 14.79 16.01
C MET A 1 10.50 13.91 14.99
N THR A 2 9.19 13.93 14.98
CA THR A 2 8.39 13.19 14.01
C THR A 2 8.58 13.87 12.64
N LYS A 3 9.07 13.14 11.66
CA LYS A 3 9.24 13.66 10.29
C LYS A 3 7.85 13.90 9.73
N GLU A 4 7.57 15.13 9.28
CA GLU A 4 6.32 15.47 8.64
C GLU A 4 6.13 14.61 7.37
N LEU A 5 4.95 14.01 7.22
CA LEU A 5 4.63 13.16 6.06
C LEU A 5 4.45 14.03 4.82
N LYS A 6 5.19 13.71 3.77
CA LYS A 6 5.00 14.35 2.48
C LYS A 6 3.89 13.65 1.72
N MET A 7 2.75 14.33 1.57
CA MET A 7 1.65 13.87 0.74
C MET A 7 2.01 13.96 -0.74
N ASN A 8 1.75 12.87 -1.46
CA ASN A 8 1.86 12.80 -2.93
C ASN A 8 0.48 12.52 -3.52
N ALA A 9 0.28 12.81 -4.80
CA ALA A 9 -0.97 12.56 -5.49
C ALA A 9 -0.75 11.99 -6.89
N ILE A 10 -1.66 11.11 -7.32
CA ILE A 10 -1.75 10.59 -8.68
C ILE A 10 -3.02 11.19 -9.29
N PRO A 11 -2.96 11.89 -10.43
CA PRO A 11 -4.14 12.37 -11.12
C PRO A 11 -4.96 11.17 -11.62
N MET A 12 -6.27 11.24 -11.44
CA MET A 12 -7.21 10.26 -11.99
C MET A 12 -7.66 10.71 -13.38
N THR A 13 -7.84 9.76 -14.29
CA THR A 13 -8.51 10.01 -15.57
C THR A 13 -10.01 10.19 -15.36
N GLU A 14 -10.69 10.96 -16.23
CA GLU A 14 -12.11 11.29 -16.10
C GLU A 14 -13.03 10.05 -15.96
N ASP A 15 -12.70 8.95 -16.62
CA ASP A 15 -13.44 7.68 -16.51
C ASP A 15 -13.38 7.02 -15.13
N ALA A 16 -12.40 7.40 -14.31
CA ALA A 16 -12.18 6.84 -12.99
C ALA A 16 -12.75 7.72 -11.85
N ALA A 17 -13.04 8.98 -12.13
CA ALA A 17 -13.46 9.98 -11.15
C ALA A 17 -14.91 9.79 -10.65
N SER A 18 -15.74 9.00 -11.32
CA SER A 18 -17.16 8.85 -10.96
C SER A 18 -17.43 7.98 -9.73
N THR A 19 -16.43 7.28 -9.22
CA THR A 19 -16.60 6.30 -8.12
C THR A 19 -15.83 6.63 -6.84
N VAL A 20 -14.84 7.53 -6.88
CA VAL A 20 -14.00 7.86 -5.71
C VAL A 20 -14.09 9.35 -5.44
N GLN A 21 -14.71 9.73 -4.32
CA GLN A 21 -14.80 11.08 -3.74
C GLN A 21 -14.43 12.29 -4.63
N ASP A 22 -15.02 13.45 -4.38
CA ASP A 22 -14.91 14.78 -5.02
C ASP A 22 -13.50 15.30 -5.39
N THR A 23 -12.46 14.48 -5.29
CA THR A 23 -11.08 14.83 -5.66
C THR A 23 -10.61 13.96 -6.83
N ASN A 24 -10.32 14.58 -7.98
CA ASN A 24 -9.72 13.93 -9.16
C ASN A 24 -8.28 13.41 -8.90
N LYS A 25 -7.93 13.06 -7.65
CA LYS A 25 -6.57 12.66 -7.26
C LYS A 25 -6.60 11.58 -6.19
N LEU A 26 -5.77 10.56 -6.36
CA LEU A 26 -5.48 9.58 -5.34
C LEU A 26 -4.26 10.00 -4.54
N GLU A 27 -4.43 10.11 -3.22
CA GLU A 27 -3.38 10.52 -2.31
C GLU A 27 -2.60 9.33 -1.76
N TYR A 28 -1.31 9.52 -1.58
CA TYR A 28 -0.45 8.56 -0.90
C TYR A 28 0.76 9.21 -0.25
N VAL A 29 1.32 8.52 0.73
CA VAL A 29 2.62 8.83 1.36
C VAL A 29 3.58 7.68 1.16
N ASN A 30 4.88 7.97 1.16
CA ASN A 30 5.94 6.96 1.16
C ASN A 30 6.99 7.27 2.23
N LEU A 31 7.53 6.21 2.84
CA LEU A 31 8.51 6.34 3.92
C LEU A 31 9.91 6.65 3.39
N MET A 32 10.25 6.13 2.20
CA MET A 32 11.56 6.34 1.57
C MET A 32 11.49 6.35 0.05
N GLU A 33 12.61 6.65 -0.57
CA GLU A 33 12.80 6.56 -2.03
C GLU A 33 13.47 5.23 -2.40
N TYR A 34 13.16 4.71 -3.58
CA TYR A 34 13.73 3.49 -4.13
C TYR A 34 14.35 3.74 -5.50
N LEU A 35 15.66 3.63 -5.60
CA LEU A 35 16.39 3.69 -6.87
C LEU A 35 16.42 2.28 -7.50
N PRO A 36 15.90 2.09 -8.75
CA PRO A 36 15.95 0.80 -9.43
C PRO A 36 17.37 0.26 -9.59
N LEU A 37 17.53 -1.08 -9.58
CA LEU A 37 18.82 -1.76 -9.56
C LEU A 37 19.73 -1.44 -10.76
N ARG A 38 19.16 -1.00 -11.88
CA ARG A 38 19.92 -0.63 -13.10
C ARG A 38 20.75 0.64 -12.97
N TYR A 39 20.53 1.44 -11.91
CA TYR A 39 21.28 2.67 -11.67
C TYR A 39 22.30 2.48 -10.54
N PRO A 40 23.48 3.12 -10.62
CA PRO A 40 24.45 3.08 -9.53
C PRO A 40 23.89 3.83 -8.30
N PRO A 41 23.86 3.20 -7.12
CA PRO A 41 23.30 3.82 -5.93
C PRO A 41 24.33 4.62 -5.14
N THR A 42 23.88 5.63 -4.42
CA THR A 42 24.56 6.18 -3.26
C THR A 42 24.47 5.21 -2.07
N LEU A 43 25.19 5.46 -0.99
CA LEU A 43 25.12 4.63 0.24
C LEU A 43 23.71 4.59 0.83
N GLU A 44 22.99 5.70 0.79
CA GLU A 44 21.62 5.78 1.31
C GLU A 44 20.64 5.00 0.41
N GLU A 45 20.74 5.13 -0.90
CA GLU A 45 19.91 4.39 -1.84
C GLU A 45 20.17 2.89 -1.77
N GLU A 46 21.41 2.47 -1.56
CA GLU A 46 21.74 1.05 -1.33
C GLU A 46 21.13 0.54 -0.01
N LYS A 47 21.15 1.35 1.05
CA LYS A 47 20.46 1.05 2.32
C LYS A 47 18.96 0.88 2.09
N ASN A 48 18.32 1.79 1.35
CA ASN A 48 16.89 1.74 1.01
C ASN A 48 16.54 0.49 0.20
N ARG A 49 17.36 0.11 -0.79
CA ARG A 49 17.21 -1.15 -1.56
C ARG A 49 17.22 -2.35 -0.63
N ARG A 50 18.13 -2.38 0.34
CA ARG A 50 18.27 -3.47 1.31
C ARG A 50 17.04 -3.56 2.23
N ILE A 51 16.53 -2.43 2.71
CA ILE A 51 15.30 -2.37 3.52
C ILE A 51 14.11 -2.93 2.72
N VAL A 52 13.92 -2.48 1.48
CA VAL A 52 12.84 -2.95 0.59
C VAL A 52 12.97 -4.45 0.31
N SER A 53 14.18 -4.93 0.00
CA SER A 53 14.43 -6.35 -0.24
C SER A 53 14.12 -7.22 0.99
N ASN A 54 14.52 -6.78 2.18
CA ASN A 54 14.24 -7.46 3.44
C ASN A 54 12.74 -7.48 3.73
N PHE A 55 12.06 -6.35 3.57
CA PHE A 55 10.61 -6.25 3.75
C PHE A 55 9.83 -7.22 2.85
N LYS A 56 10.20 -7.31 1.57
CA LYS A 56 9.59 -8.26 0.63
C LYS A 56 9.76 -9.73 1.04
N ARG A 57 10.80 -10.02 1.84
CA ARG A 57 11.10 -11.35 2.41
C ARG A 57 10.52 -11.55 3.82
N GLY A 58 9.62 -10.67 4.26
CA GLY A 58 8.99 -10.75 5.58
C GLY A 58 9.86 -10.23 6.75
N ARG A 59 10.98 -9.57 6.46
CA ARG A 59 11.86 -9.01 7.48
C ARG A 59 11.55 -7.53 7.68
N CYS A 60 10.67 -7.23 8.63
CA CYS A 60 10.32 -5.88 9.03
C CYS A 60 11.00 -5.55 10.36
N SER A 61 12.00 -4.66 10.34
CA SER A 61 12.71 -4.28 11.56
C SER A 61 11.82 -3.49 12.52
N PRO A 62 12.13 -3.44 13.83
CA PRO A 62 11.39 -2.62 14.80
C PRO A 62 11.31 -1.15 14.37
N GLU A 63 12.40 -0.59 13.86
CA GLU A 63 12.46 0.80 13.40
C GLU A 63 11.51 1.04 12.22
N LEU A 64 11.44 0.09 11.29
CA LEU A 64 10.52 0.18 10.16
C LEU A 64 9.06 0.04 10.60
N LYS A 65 8.74 -0.85 11.54
CA LYS A 65 7.40 -0.95 12.15
C LYS A 65 7.00 0.38 12.81
N ASN A 66 7.92 0.99 13.55
CA ASN A 66 7.67 2.29 14.18
C ASN A 66 7.41 3.39 13.15
N GLN A 67 8.15 3.43 12.02
CA GLN A 67 7.90 4.39 10.95
C GLN A 67 6.49 4.24 10.35
N PHE A 68 6.03 3.00 10.11
CA PHE A 68 4.66 2.75 9.66
C PHE A 68 3.63 3.19 10.71
N ASN A 69 3.85 2.85 11.98
CA ASN A 69 2.95 3.21 13.06
C ASN A 69 2.84 4.74 13.23
N ASP A 70 3.97 5.45 13.18
CA ASP A 70 3.99 6.92 13.26
C ASP A 70 3.26 7.57 12.09
N ALA A 71 3.48 7.06 10.86
CA ALA A 71 2.76 7.53 9.68
C ALA A 71 1.24 7.31 9.82
N ILE A 72 0.82 6.14 10.30
CA ILE A 72 -0.59 5.82 10.50
C ILE A 72 -1.20 6.69 11.60
N LYS A 73 -0.49 6.95 12.70
CA LYS A 73 -0.95 7.86 13.76
C LYS A 73 -1.16 9.27 13.23
N GLN A 74 -0.25 9.81 12.39
CA GLN A 74 -0.42 11.12 11.75
C GLN A 74 -1.65 11.13 10.84
N LEU A 75 -1.81 10.11 9.97
CA LEU A 75 -2.98 9.98 9.09
C LEU A 75 -4.30 9.87 9.87
N LYS A 76 -4.29 9.22 11.05
CA LYS A 76 -5.43 9.12 11.94
C LYS A 76 -5.80 10.48 12.55
N GLU A 77 -4.80 11.27 12.97
CA GLU A 77 -5.02 12.59 13.55
C GLU A 77 -5.63 13.57 12.53
N GLU A 78 -5.22 13.49 11.26
CA GLU A 78 -5.78 14.29 10.17
C GLU A 78 -7.22 13.92 9.82
N ARG A 79 -7.64 12.69 10.14
CA ARG A 79 -8.95 12.11 9.80
C ARG A 79 -9.74 11.75 11.05
N LYS A 80 -10.20 12.78 11.78
CA LYS A 80 -11.04 12.60 12.98
C LYS A 80 -12.41 12.02 12.59
N ASP A 81 -12.98 11.22 13.49
CA ASP A 81 -14.35 10.68 13.42
C ASP A 81 -14.63 9.72 12.24
N VAL A 82 -13.61 9.07 11.68
CA VAL A 82 -13.75 8.10 10.62
C VAL A 82 -13.51 6.65 11.09
N LYS A 83 -14.13 5.70 10.40
CA LYS A 83 -13.93 4.26 10.66
C LYS A 83 -12.72 3.75 9.86
N LEU A 84 -11.52 4.07 10.35
CA LEU A 84 -10.28 3.63 9.71
C LEU A 84 -10.09 2.11 9.76
N ARG A 85 -9.56 1.57 8.67
CA ARG A 85 -9.05 0.21 8.55
C ARG A 85 -7.75 0.21 7.74
N VAL A 86 -6.81 -0.62 8.15
CA VAL A 86 -5.58 -0.86 7.38
C VAL A 86 -5.75 -2.13 6.55
N CYS A 87 -5.54 -2.01 5.25
CA CYS A 87 -5.49 -3.10 4.30
C CYS A 87 -4.13 -3.12 3.60
N PHE A 88 -3.80 -4.24 2.94
CA PHE A 88 -2.51 -4.42 2.32
C PHE A 88 -2.66 -4.80 0.85
N MET A 89 -1.80 -4.24 0.00
CA MET A 89 -1.66 -4.68 -1.39
C MET A 89 -1.01 -6.06 -1.41
N PRO A 90 -1.70 -7.09 -1.92
CA PRO A 90 -1.18 -8.45 -1.84
C PRO A 90 0.08 -8.65 -2.70
N ALA A 91 0.90 -9.61 -2.29
CA ALA A 91 1.93 -10.18 -3.14
C ALA A 91 1.31 -11.16 -4.15
N ILE A 92 2.14 -11.79 -4.99
CA ILE A 92 1.67 -12.72 -6.04
C ILE A 92 0.98 -13.98 -5.46
N THR A 93 1.29 -14.34 -4.20
CA THR A 93 0.69 -15.48 -3.51
C THR A 93 0.20 -15.08 -2.13
N ALA A 94 -0.79 -15.82 -1.59
CA ALA A 94 -1.27 -15.64 -0.23
C ALA A 94 -0.14 -15.84 0.79
N ASP A 95 0.70 -16.87 0.62
CA ASP A 95 1.84 -17.13 1.52
C ASP A 95 2.86 -15.98 1.52
N LYS A 96 3.18 -15.43 0.36
CA LYS A 96 4.06 -14.26 0.26
C LYS A 96 3.42 -13.01 0.86
N THR A 97 2.10 -12.87 0.77
CA THR A 97 1.34 -11.79 1.40
C THR A 97 1.42 -11.92 2.92
N ALA A 98 1.13 -13.10 3.45
CA ALA A 98 1.23 -13.39 4.88
C ALA A 98 2.67 -13.19 5.40
N LEU A 99 3.67 -13.75 4.70
CA LEU A 99 5.08 -13.60 5.05
C LEU A 99 5.48 -12.12 5.16
N ARG A 100 5.03 -11.29 4.23
CA ARG A 100 5.37 -9.87 4.16
C ARG A 100 4.68 -9.03 5.23
N TYR A 101 3.41 -9.27 5.48
CA TYR A 101 2.57 -8.34 6.21
C TYR A 101 2.08 -8.79 7.57
N SER A 102 2.11 -10.09 7.91
CA SER A 102 1.52 -10.58 9.18
C SER A 102 2.09 -9.87 10.41
N GLN A 103 3.42 -9.77 10.51
CA GLN A 103 4.06 -9.08 11.64
C GLN A 103 3.78 -7.58 11.68
N LEU A 104 3.69 -6.94 10.51
CA LEU A 104 3.39 -5.51 10.40
C LEU A 104 1.93 -5.24 10.77
N ALA A 105 0.99 -6.04 10.28
CA ALA A 105 -0.43 -5.92 10.60
C ALA A 105 -0.67 -6.02 12.12
N THR A 106 -0.09 -7.03 12.76
CA THR A 106 -0.16 -7.19 14.22
C THR A 106 0.43 -5.97 14.96
N ALA A 107 1.59 -5.48 14.52
CA ALA A 107 2.22 -4.32 15.15
C ALA A 107 1.38 -3.05 15.00
N ILE A 108 0.79 -2.81 13.82
CA ILE A 108 -0.09 -1.65 13.57
C ILE A 108 -1.32 -1.73 14.48
N GLU A 109 -2.02 -2.87 14.50
CA GLU A 109 -3.24 -3.01 15.30
C GLU A 109 -2.95 -2.83 16.79
N THR A 110 -1.87 -3.42 17.29
CA THR A 110 -1.44 -3.30 18.69
C THR A 110 -1.13 -1.84 19.07
N GLU A 111 -0.39 -1.12 18.22
CA GLU A 111 0.12 0.22 18.54
C GLU A 111 -0.87 1.35 18.25
N THR A 112 -1.76 1.17 17.28
CA THR A 112 -2.66 2.24 16.81
C THR A 112 -4.13 2.01 17.18
N GLY A 113 -4.49 0.77 17.53
CA GLY A 113 -5.87 0.34 17.76
C GLY A 113 -6.72 0.32 16.48
N ILE A 114 -6.11 0.46 15.29
CA ILE A 114 -6.83 0.42 14.02
C ILE A 114 -6.83 -1.02 13.51
N PRO A 115 -8.01 -1.61 13.21
CA PRO A 115 -8.10 -2.95 12.63
C PRO A 115 -7.22 -3.08 11.39
N SER A 116 -6.32 -4.07 11.39
CA SER A 116 -5.28 -4.21 10.40
C SER A 116 -5.22 -5.66 9.92
N ASP A 117 -5.65 -5.93 8.67
CA ASP A 117 -5.80 -7.28 8.17
C ASP A 117 -5.31 -7.44 6.73
N TYR A 118 -4.32 -8.30 6.55
CA TYR A 118 -3.75 -8.62 5.24
C TYR A 118 -4.58 -9.66 4.45
N HIS A 119 -5.66 -10.21 5.04
CA HIS A 119 -6.60 -11.08 4.34
C HIS A 119 -7.75 -10.32 3.68
N THR A 120 -7.90 -9.02 3.94
CA THR A 120 -8.96 -8.19 3.32
C THR A 120 -8.85 -8.20 1.80
N ILE A 121 -7.62 -8.26 1.27
CA ILE A 121 -7.32 -8.36 -0.16
C ILE A 121 -6.33 -9.50 -0.35
N LEU A 122 -6.71 -10.51 -1.11
CA LEU A 122 -5.85 -11.69 -1.38
C LEU A 122 -5.66 -11.89 -2.88
N PRO A 123 -4.51 -12.42 -3.32
CA PRO A 123 -4.33 -12.81 -4.72
C PRO A 123 -5.15 -14.07 -5.01
N LYS A 124 -5.73 -14.15 -6.20
CA LYS A 124 -6.33 -15.40 -6.71
C LYS A 124 -5.24 -16.45 -6.93
N PRO A 125 -5.54 -17.75 -6.75
CA PRO A 125 -4.56 -18.82 -6.95
C PRO A 125 -3.92 -18.81 -8.36
N GLU A 126 -4.70 -18.44 -9.37
CA GLU A 126 -4.29 -18.44 -10.79
C GLU A 126 -3.32 -17.30 -11.13
N LEU A 127 -3.18 -16.30 -10.27
CA LEU A 127 -2.34 -15.12 -10.52
C LEU A 127 -0.88 -15.48 -10.84
N ILE A 128 -0.35 -16.54 -10.21
CA ILE A 128 1.03 -16.99 -10.45
C ILE A 128 1.23 -17.31 -11.91
N THR A 129 0.35 -18.12 -12.50
CA THR A 129 0.44 -18.56 -13.90
C THR A 129 0.29 -17.37 -14.86
N GLN A 130 -0.64 -16.47 -14.59
CA GLN A 130 -0.85 -15.26 -15.39
C GLN A 130 0.34 -14.32 -15.32
N HIS A 131 0.90 -14.12 -14.13
CA HIS A 131 2.06 -13.25 -13.93
C HIS A 131 3.32 -13.81 -14.61
N MET A 132 3.52 -15.12 -14.58
CA MET A 132 4.62 -15.79 -15.31
C MET A 132 4.48 -15.63 -16.83
N ALA A 133 3.25 -15.62 -17.34
CA ALA A 133 2.97 -15.48 -18.77
C ALA A 133 3.06 -14.03 -19.28
N THR A 134 2.61 -13.05 -18.48
CA THR A 134 2.42 -11.66 -18.92
C THR A 134 3.32 -10.64 -18.22
N GLY A 135 3.87 -10.98 -17.07
CA GLY A 135 4.61 -10.06 -16.19
C GLY A 135 3.75 -8.92 -15.60
N LYS A 136 2.43 -8.96 -15.82
CA LYS A 136 1.49 -7.90 -15.42
C LYS A 136 0.48 -8.44 -14.41
N THR A 137 -0.02 -7.56 -13.57
CA THR A 137 -1.11 -7.80 -12.61
C THR A 137 -2.24 -6.81 -12.90
N ASN A 138 -3.48 -7.30 -12.93
CA ASN A 138 -4.68 -6.47 -12.96
C ASN A 138 -5.44 -6.65 -11.63
N PRO A 139 -5.27 -5.76 -10.63
CA PRO A 139 -5.88 -5.92 -9.31
C PRO A 139 -7.38 -6.17 -9.31
N ALA A 140 -8.11 -5.59 -10.25
CA ALA A 140 -9.56 -5.77 -10.34
C ALA A 140 -9.96 -7.21 -10.67
N GLU A 141 -9.15 -7.92 -11.45
CA GLU A 141 -9.41 -9.29 -11.92
C GLU A 141 -8.64 -10.33 -11.10
N ASP A 142 -7.44 -9.98 -10.65
CA ASP A 142 -6.47 -10.91 -10.07
C ASP A 142 -6.57 -11.05 -8.55
N PHE A 143 -7.32 -10.13 -7.89
CA PHE A 143 -7.47 -10.14 -6.44
C PHE A 143 -8.89 -10.48 -6.01
N LEU A 144 -8.99 -11.09 -4.83
CA LEU A 144 -10.21 -11.31 -4.07
C LEU A 144 -10.32 -10.24 -2.99
N PHE A 145 -11.50 -9.65 -2.84
CA PHE A 145 -11.76 -8.59 -1.89
C PHE A 145 -12.85 -9.01 -0.90
N ASN A 146 -12.62 -8.83 0.39
CA ASN A 146 -13.64 -9.04 1.42
C ASN A 146 -14.49 -7.77 1.57
N LYS A 147 -15.66 -7.75 0.93
CA LYS A 147 -16.56 -6.60 0.91
C LYS A 147 -16.97 -6.14 2.32
N GLU A 148 -17.26 -7.06 3.23
CA GLU A 148 -17.71 -6.74 4.60
C GLU A 148 -16.67 -5.94 5.39
N GLN A 149 -15.39 -6.17 5.09
CA GLN A 149 -14.29 -5.45 5.71
C GLN A 149 -13.98 -4.11 5.04
N ILE A 150 -14.55 -3.84 3.86
CA ILE A 150 -14.29 -2.65 3.05
C ILE A 150 -15.44 -1.65 3.13
N GLU A 151 -16.68 -2.12 3.03
CA GLU A 151 -17.87 -1.28 2.94
C GLU A 151 -18.02 -0.33 4.12
N GLY A 152 -18.19 0.96 3.81
CA GLY A 152 -18.36 2.03 4.79
C GLY A 152 -17.11 2.37 5.62
N LYS A 153 -15.91 1.92 5.21
CA LYS A 153 -14.64 2.20 5.89
C LYS A 153 -13.81 3.23 5.15
N ASP A 154 -12.97 3.90 5.90
CA ASP A 154 -11.88 4.73 5.40
C ASP A 154 -10.61 3.87 5.43
N ILE A 155 -10.03 3.63 4.26
CA ILE A 155 -8.97 2.62 4.07
C ILE A 155 -7.59 3.29 4.01
N ILE A 156 -6.66 2.82 4.84
CA ILE A 156 -5.22 3.04 4.63
C ILE A 156 -4.69 1.80 3.90
N LEU A 157 -4.31 1.95 2.63
CA LEU A 157 -3.83 0.85 1.80
C LEU A 157 -2.31 0.82 1.78
N ILE A 158 -1.73 -0.18 2.45
CA ILE A 158 -0.27 -0.34 2.55
C ILE A 158 0.26 -1.16 1.39
N GLY A 159 1.34 -0.66 0.78
CA GLY A 159 2.11 -1.36 -0.25
C GLY A 159 3.62 -1.32 -0.01
N ASP A 160 4.36 -2.15 -0.75
CA ASP A 160 5.83 -2.15 -0.70
C ASP A 160 6.43 -1.00 -1.52
N ILE A 161 6.30 -1.02 -2.84
CA ILE A 161 6.82 0.01 -3.73
C ILE A 161 5.72 0.56 -4.63
N ILE A 162 5.64 1.88 -4.71
CA ILE A 162 4.87 2.54 -5.75
C ILE A 162 5.80 3.03 -6.87
N THR A 163 5.48 2.64 -8.13
CA THR A 163 6.20 3.08 -9.33
C THR A 163 5.36 4.09 -10.10
N THR A 164 4.61 3.64 -11.09
CA THR A 164 3.65 4.45 -11.85
C THR A 164 2.34 4.70 -11.12
N GLY A 165 2.05 3.89 -10.09
CA GLY A 165 0.79 3.93 -9.36
C GLY A 165 -0.36 3.18 -10.01
N THR A 166 -0.19 2.57 -11.18
CA THR A 166 -1.26 1.89 -11.91
C THR A 166 -1.99 0.84 -11.08
N ASN A 167 -1.25 -0.05 -10.39
CA ASN A 167 -1.87 -1.07 -9.54
C ASN A 167 -2.58 -0.46 -8.33
N PHE A 168 -2.01 0.59 -7.75
CA PHE A 168 -2.64 1.34 -6.66
C PHE A 168 -3.96 1.96 -7.13
N THR A 169 -3.97 2.67 -8.26
CA THR A 169 -5.17 3.28 -8.83
C THR A 169 -6.27 2.24 -9.06
N LYS A 170 -5.97 1.12 -9.73
CA LYS A 170 -6.95 0.06 -9.97
C LYS A 170 -7.47 -0.58 -8.69
N THR A 171 -6.62 -0.74 -7.69
CA THR A 171 -7.05 -1.26 -6.37
C THR A 171 -7.97 -0.26 -5.67
N CYS A 172 -7.65 1.05 -5.68
CA CYS A 172 -8.50 2.09 -5.11
C CYS A 172 -9.87 2.14 -5.79
N GLN A 173 -9.92 2.05 -7.13
CA GLN A 173 -11.18 1.98 -7.88
C GLN A 173 -12.03 0.79 -7.42
N LYS A 174 -11.41 -0.39 -7.29
CA LYS A 174 -12.12 -1.59 -6.81
C LYS A 174 -12.62 -1.46 -5.38
N LEU A 175 -11.83 -0.85 -4.49
CA LEU A 175 -12.25 -0.58 -3.11
C LEU A 175 -13.44 0.38 -3.07
N ALA A 176 -13.45 1.42 -3.90
CA ALA A 176 -14.57 2.35 -4.00
C ALA A 176 -15.84 1.69 -4.54
N GLU A 177 -15.73 0.85 -5.60
CA GLU A 177 -16.86 0.03 -6.10
C GLU A 177 -17.46 -0.87 -5.02
N LEU A 178 -16.64 -1.33 -4.07
CA LEU A 178 -17.06 -2.15 -2.93
C LEU A 178 -17.56 -1.34 -1.74
N GLY A 179 -17.65 -0.02 -1.87
CA GLY A 179 -18.23 0.86 -0.87
C GLY A 179 -17.25 1.42 0.16
N ALA A 180 -15.95 1.42 -0.12
CA ALA A 180 -15.00 2.18 0.69
C ALA A 180 -15.35 3.68 0.64
N LYS A 181 -15.32 4.36 1.80
CA LYS A 181 -15.60 5.80 1.88
C LYS A 181 -14.45 6.64 1.36
N SER A 182 -13.23 6.24 1.69
CA SER A 182 -12.01 6.86 1.21
C SER A 182 -10.87 5.85 1.17
N VAL A 183 -9.86 6.10 0.34
CA VAL A 183 -8.64 5.31 0.30
C VAL A 183 -7.45 6.24 0.25
N ILE A 184 -6.46 6.01 1.12
CA ILE A 184 -5.15 6.65 1.06
C ILE A 184 -4.07 5.58 0.99
N GLY A 185 -3.06 5.79 0.15
CA GLY A 185 -1.90 4.89 0.06
C GLY A 185 -0.84 5.19 1.12
N LEU A 186 -0.25 4.13 1.71
CA LEU A 186 0.96 4.24 2.51
C LEU A 186 1.98 3.22 1.99
N PHE A 187 3.01 3.70 1.32
CA PHE A 187 4.01 2.84 0.69
C PHE A 187 5.34 2.87 1.45
N LEU A 188 5.98 1.71 1.55
CA LEU A 188 7.34 1.65 2.06
C LEU A 188 8.25 2.54 1.23
N ALA A 189 8.16 2.45 -0.11
CA ALA A 189 9.04 3.23 -0.96
C ALA A 189 8.34 3.71 -2.25
N LYS A 190 8.81 4.86 -2.76
CA LYS A 190 8.47 5.38 -4.09
C LYS A 190 9.68 5.24 -5.01
N THR A 191 9.46 4.66 -6.19
CA THR A 191 10.50 4.61 -7.22
C THR A 191 10.86 6.01 -7.70
N ILE A 192 12.16 6.33 -7.64
CA ILE A 192 12.72 7.52 -8.28
C ILE A 192 13.32 7.13 -9.63
N ILE A 193 13.17 8.02 -10.62
CA ILE A 193 13.81 7.89 -11.93
C ILE A 193 14.85 8.97 -11.99
N THR A 194 16.13 8.58 -11.99
CA THR A 194 17.21 9.52 -12.34
C THR A 194 17.15 9.79 -13.83
N LYS A 195 17.06 11.06 -14.20
CA LYS A 195 17.18 11.51 -15.59
C LYS A 195 18.60 11.33 -16.09
#